data_05b3bb37b36d253f64a8f9ad43d7b05b
#
_entry.id   05b3bb37b36d253f64a8f9ad43d7b05b
#
_cell.length_a   1.000
_cell.length_b   1.000
_cell.length_c   1.000
_cell.angle_alpha   90.00
_cell.angle_beta   90.00
_cell.angle_gamma   90.00
#
_symmetry.space_group_name_H-M   'P 1'
#
loop_
_entity.id
_entity.type
_entity.pdbx_description
1 polymer ?
#
loop_
_entity_poly.entity_id
_entity_poly.type
_entity_poly.pdbx_seq_one_letter_code
_entity_poly.pdbx_strand_id
1 'polypeptide(L)'
;MDNSAGTIPVADRATIRRRAVFGPLTRVLNPIVLRLAGTAWFPMVGILHHRGRRSGRAFATPLATSGFRGGFLVPLTFGAQADWCRNVLAAGGCDIVWKGKRWTATGPEVVDAAGVRAELQAAMGPVMRFLIRTMGTRRFLRLRAVASERSR
;
A
#
# COMPACT_ATOMS: atom_id res chain seq x y z
N MET A 1 12.16 -6.13 -43.84
CA MET A 1 12.61 -5.04 -42.93
C MET A 1 11.48 -4.76 -41.97
N ASP A 2 11.52 -5.45 -40.86
CA ASP A 2 10.49 -5.36 -39.82
C ASP A 2 10.93 -4.37 -38.75
N ASN A 3 10.31 -3.21 -38.73
CA ASN A 3 10.62 -2.12 -37.83
C ASN A 3 9.59 -2.13 -36.67
N SER A 4 9.68 -3.15 -35.83
CA SER A 4 8.94 -3.16 -34.57
C SER A 4 9.62 -2.26 -33.55
N ALA A 5 9.41 -0.94 -33.70
CA ALA A 5 9.71 0.02 -32.66
C ALA A 5 8.84 -0.28 -31.43
N GLY A 6 9.45 -0.95 -30.45
CA GLY A 6 8.82 -1.20 -29.16
C GLY A 6 8.41 0.11 -28.54
N THR A 7 7.12 0.34 -28.46
CA THR A 7 6.53 1.49 -27.75
C THR A 7 6.85 1.31 -26.27
N ILE A 8 7.82 2.06 -25.77
CA ILE A 8 8.08 2.20 -24.35
C ILE A 8 6.80 2.81 -23.75
N PRO A 9 6.14 2.16 -22.79
CA PRO A 9 4.96 2.75 -22.15
C PRO A 9 5.39 4.07 -21.51
N VAL A 10 4.81 5.15 -22.01
CA VAL A 10 4.98 6.49 -21.45
C VAL A 10 4.53 6.41 -20.00
N ALA A 11 5.47 6.47 -19.07
CA ALA A 11 5.17 6.56 -17.66
C ALA A 11 4.21 7.75 -17.48
N ASP A 12 3.04 7.49 -16.92
CA ASP A 12 1.99 8.48 -16.77
C ASP A 12 2.59 9.74 -16.11
N ARG A 13 2.48 10.88 -16.78
CA ARG A 13 3.00 12.17 -16.30
C ARG A 13 2.53 12.50 -14.87
N ALA A 14 1.35 12.02 -14.50
CA ALA A 14 0.82 12.13 -13.14
C ALA A 14 1.68 11.36 -12.13
N THR A 15 2.16 10.17 -12.46
CA THR A 15 3.03 9.34 -11.60
C THR A 15 4.41 9.97 -11.44
N ILE A 16 4.97 10.55 -12.52
CA ILE A 16 6.26 11.26 -12.47
C ILE A 16 6.16 12.51 -11.61
N ARG A 17 5.09 13.29 -11.78
CA ARG A 17 4.85 14.51 -11.00
C ARG A 17 4.65 14.21 -9.50
N ARG A 18 3.96 13.12 -9.16
CA ARG A 18 3.79 12.66 -7.78
C ARG A 18 5.12 12.25 -7.15
N ARG A 19 5.95 11.50 -7.87
CA ARG A 19 7.30 11.13 -7.39
C ARG A 19 8.18 12.35 -7.15
N ALA A 20 8.11 13.36 -8.01
CA ALA A 20 8.88 14.59 -7.89
C ALA A 20 8.45 15.44 -6.68
N VAL A 21 7.16 15.50 -6.37
CA VAL A 21 6.63 16.32 -5.27
C VAL A 21 6.74 15.61 -3.93
N PHE A 22 6.44 14.30 -3.87
CA PHE A 22 6.42 13.53 -2.62
C PHE A 22 7.74 12.81 -2.29
N GLY A 23 8.62 12.61 -3.26
CA GLY A 23 9.91 11.97 -3.05
C GLY A 23 10.80 12.63 -1.98
N PRO A 24 11.03 13.94 -2.03
CA PRO A 24 11.81 14.63 -1.00
C PRO A 24 11.08 14.73 0.35
N LEU A 25 9.76 14.90 0.34
CA LEU A 25 8.95 14.98 1.56
C LEU A 25 8.95 13.65 2.34
N THR A 26 8.90 12.52 1.63
CA THR A 26 8.98 11.19 2.27
C THR A 26 10.35 10.90 2.87
N ARG A 27 11.44 11.45 2.33
CA ARG A 27 12.78 11.31 2.91
C ARG A 27 12.94 12.04 4.24
N VAL A 28 12.34 13.21 4.37
CA VAL A 28 12.42 14.05 5.59
C VAL A 28 11.44 13.58 6.65
N LEU A 29 10.22 13.20 6.26
CA LEU A 29 9.18 12.75 7.19
C LEU A 29 9.31 11.26 7.56
N ASN A 30 10.09 10.50 6.81
CA ASN A 30 10.20 9.06 6.96
C ASN A 30 10.58 8.59 8.39
N PRO A 31 11.57 9.19 9.10
CA PRO A 31 11.91 8.76 10.44
C PRO A 31 10.81 9.05 11.47
N ILE A 32 10.09 10.15 11.34
CA ILE A 32 8.98 10.50 12.23
C ILE A 32 7.77 9.63 11.91
N VAL A 33 7.44 9.48 10.63
CA VAL A 33 6.36 8.62 10.17
C VAL A 33 6.61 7.17 10.55
N LEU A 34 7.85 6.68 10.45
CA LEU A 34 8.23 5.33 10.89
C LEU A 34 8.06 5.11 12.39
N ARG A 35 8.31 6.14 13.21
CA ARG A 35 8.10 6.05 14.66
C ARG A 35 6.63 6.03 15.05
N LEU A 36 5.78 6.71 14.32
CA LEU A 36 4.35 6.83 14.59
C LEU A 36 3.51 5.83 13.78
N ALA A 37 4.04 5.36 12.65
CA ALA A 37 3.36 4.41 11.79
C ALA A 37 3.10 3.10 12.51
N GLY A 38 1.92 2.55 12.32
CA GLY A 38 1.49 1.31 12.96
C GLY A 38 1.03 1.47 14.41
N THR A 39 1.19 2.65 15.03
CA THR A 39 0.71 2.91 16.39
C THR A 39 -0.79 3.24 16.41
N ALA A 40 -1.41 3.11 17.58
CA ALA A 40 -2.80 3.49 17.77
C ALA A 40 -3.03 5.01 17.60
N TRP A 41 -1.98 5.82 17.77
CA TRP A 41 -2.01 7.27 17.63
C TRP A 41 -2.07 7.74 16.17
N PHE A 42 -1.62 6.89 15.23
CA PHE A 42 -1.63 7.22 13.81
C PHE A 42 -2.31 6.11 12.99
N PRO A 43 -3.64 5.97 13.12
CA PRO A 43 -4.39 4.84 12.58
C PRO A 43 -4.48 4.81 11.04
N MET A 44 -4.02 5.87 10.38
CA MET A 44 -4.07 6.01 8.92
C MET A 44 -2.88 5.34 8.21
N VAL A 45 -1.83 5.00 8.95
CA VAL A 45 -0.61 4.42 8.40
C VAL A 45 -0.29 3.10 9.09
N GLY A 46 -0.10 2.07 8.30
CA GLY A 46 0.44 0.79 8.73
C GLY A 46 1.88 0.63 8.27
N ILE A 47 2.59 -0.30 8.88
CA ILE A 47 3.91 -0.73 8.42
C ILE A 47 3.76 -2.11 7.80
N LEU A 48 4.03 -2.22 6.50
CA LEU A 48 4.07 -3.49 5.79
C LEU A 48 5.48 -4.06 5.85
N HIS A 49 5.61 -5.23 6.47
CA HIS A 49 6.85 -5.99 6.51
C HIS A 49 6.83 -7.01 5.38
N HIS A 50 7.73 -6.85 4.44
CA HIS A 50 7.81 -7.70 3.26
C HIS A 50 9.26 -8.04 2.91
N ARG A 51 9.47 -9.02 2.03
CA ARG A 51 10.80 -9.40 1.54
C ARG A 51 10.95 -9.06 0.07
N GLY A 52 12.15 -8.63 -0.29
CA GLY A 52 12.50 -8.40 -1.68
C GLY A 52 12.40 -9.70 -2.49
N ARG A 53 11.61 -9.69 -3.55
CA ARG A 53 11.39 -10.85 -4.43
C ARG A 53 12.66 -11.37 -5.12
N ARG A 54 13.68 -10.52 -5.23
CA ARG A 54 14.98 -10.87 -5.84
C ARG A 54 16.07 -11.05 -4.80
N SER A 55 16.12 -10.17 -3.80
CA SER A 55 17.21 -10.14 -2.81
C SER A 55 16.93 -10.96 -1.55
N GLY A 56 15.66 -11.27 -1.24
CA GLY A 56 15.25 -11.88 0.01
C GLY A 56 15.39 -10.98 1.23
N ARG A 57 15.89 -9.73 1.06
CA ARG A 57 16.07 -8.79 2.17
C ARG A 57 14.72 -8.37 2.75
N ALA A 58 14.70 -8.20 4.08
CA ALA A 58 13.54 -7.70 4.79
C ALA A 58 13.41 -6.18 4.61
N PHE A 59 12.19 -5.73 4.35
CA PHE A 59 11.83 -4.32 4.26
C PHE A 59 10.64 -4.03 5.16
N ALA A 60 10.59 -2.81 5.65
CA ALA A 60 9.46 -2.26 6.38
C ALA A 60 9.04 -0.96 5.69
N THR A 61 7.84 -0.94 5.11
CA THR A 61 7.37 0.19 4.32
C THR A 61 6.13 0.80 4.98
N PRO A 62 6.19 2.05 5.43
CA PRO A 62 5.03 2.75 5.95
C PRO A 62 4.11 3.16 4.78
N LEU A 63 2.86 2.76 4.86
CA LEU A 63 1.85 3.01 3.82
C LEU A 63 0.51 3.37 4.44
N ALA A 64 -0.24 4.21 3.75
CA ALA A 64 -1.64 4.40 4.10
C ALA A 64 -2.33 3.04 4.11
N THR A 65 -2.94 2.68 5.22
CA THR A 65 -3.53 1.37 5.43
C THR A 65 -4.87 1.55 6.13
N SER A 66 -5.88 0.90 5.61
CA SER A 66 -7.21 0.92 6.22
C SER A 66 -7.71 -0.50 6.41
N GLY A 67 -8.11 -0.81 7.63
CA GLY A 67 -8.69 -2.10 7.99
C GLY A 67 -10.19 -2.12 7.76
N PHE A 68 -10.71 -3.22 7.22
CA PHE A 68 -12.13 -3.54 7.18
C PHE A 68 -12.34 -4.93 7.80
N ARG A 69 -13.58 -5.32 7.97
CA ARG A 69 -13.89 -6.65 8.52
C ARG A 69 -13.36 -7.74 7.59
N GLY A 70 -12.29 -8.40 8.04
CA GLY A 70 -11.65 -9.50 7.32
C GLY A 70 -10.38 -9.13 6.55
N GLY A 71 -9.95 -7.86 6.56
CA GLY A 71 -8.72 -7.53 5.84
C GLY A 71 -8.30 -6.07 5.83
N PHE A 72 -7.45 -5.76 4.86
CA PHE A 72 -6.84 -4.45 4.68
C PHE A 72 -6.95 -3.98 3.24
N LEU A 73 -7.10 -2.67 3.09
CA LEU A 73 -6.98 -1.96 1.82
C LEU A 73 -5.81 -1.00 1.90
N VAL A 74 -4.90 -1.09 0.94
CA VAL A 74 -3.74 -0.21 0.80
C VAL A 74 -3.84 0.51 -0.54
N PRO A 75 -3.98 1.85 -0.56
CA PRO A 75 -4.10 2.59 -1.80
C PRO A 75 -2.82 2.53 -2.62
N LEU A 76 -2.95 2.22 -3.90
CA LEU A 76 -1.85 2.16 -4.85
C LEU A 76 -1.59 3.54 -5.46
N THR A 77 -1.22 4.50 -4.62
CA THR A 77 -0.99 5.90 -5.02
C THR A 77 0.10 6.03 -6.09
N PHE A 78 1.12 5.18 -6.03
CA PHE A 78 2.21 5.12 -7.01
C PHE A 78 2.07 3.97 -8.02
N GLY A 79 0.90 3.35 -8.07
CA GLY A 79 0.58 2.23 -8.94
C GLY A 79 1.05 0.87 -8.41
N ALA A 80 0.57 -0.19 -9.07
CA ALA A 80 0.91 -1.57 -8.71
C ALA A 80 2.37 -1.96 -9.05
N GLN A 81 3.09 -1.11 -9.76
CA GLN A 81 4.49 -1.33 -10.14
C GLN A 81 5.49 -0.95 -9.04
N ALA A 82 5.02 -0.37 -7.93
CA ALA A 82 5.87 -0.10 -6.77
C ALA A 82 6.50 -1.40 -6.24
N ASP A 83 7.77 -1.35 -5.88
CA ASP A 83 8.52 -2.55 -5.47
C ASP A 83 7.91 -3.27 -4.27
N TRP A 84 7.42 -2.53 -3.29
CA TRP A 84 6.76 -3.13 -2.13
C TRP A 84 5.52 -3.94 -2.55
N CYS A 85 4.71 -3.43 -3.47
CA CYS A 85 3.51 -4.11 -3.96
C CYS A 85 3.88 -5.38 -4.72
N ARG A 86 4.86 -5.30 -5.61
CA ARG A 86 5.38 -6.46 -6.35
C ARG A 86 5.97 -7.52 -5.44
N ASN A 87 6.65 -7.10 -4.37
CA ASN A 87 7.19 -8.03 -3.37
C ASN A 87 6.08 -8.76 -2.62
N VAL A 88 5.04 -8.05 -2.20
CA VAL A 88 3.88 -8.63 -1.50
C VAL A 88 3.10 -9.57 -2.41
N LEU A 89 2.89 -9.20 -3.67
CA LEU A 89 2.23 -10.06 -4.67
C LEU A 89 3.02 -11.35 -4.91
N ALA A 90 4.34 -11.24 -5.07
CA ALA A 90 5.22 -12.39 -5.30
C ALA A 90 5.27 -13.35 -4.09
N ALA A 91 5.22 -12.82 -2.88
CA ALA A 91 5.25 -13.61 -1.64
C ALA A 91 3.87 -14.19 -1.26
N GLY A 92 2.79 -13.71 -1.87
CA GLY A 92 1.43 -14.11 -1.51
C GLY A 92 0.92 -13.51 -0.21
N GLY A 93 1.61 -12.52 0.34
CA GLY A 93 1.21 -11.84 1.56
C GLY A 93 2.35 -11.06 2.24
N CYS A 94 2.05 -10.53 3.40
CA CYS A 94 3.00 -9.77 4.23
C CYS A 94 2.48 -9.70 5.67
N ASP A 95 3.33 -9.26 6.59
CA ASP A 95 2.88 -8.85 7.91
C ASP A 95 2.58 -7.35 7.91
N ILE A 96 1.53 -6.96 8.62
CA ILE A 96 1.11 -5.56 8.76
C ILE A 96 1.08 -5.20 10.24
N VAL A 97 1.82 -4.17 10.63
CA VAL A 97 1.65 -3.54 11.95
C VAL A 97 0.72 -2.35 11.77
N TRP A 98 -0.45 -2.44 12.40
CA TRP A 98 -1.49 -1.43 12.30
C TRP A 98 -2.21 -1.25 13.62
N LYS A 99 -2.40 -0.02 14.05
CA LYS A 99 -2.99 0.34 15.36
C LYS A 99 -2.34 -0.40 16.54
N GLY A 100 -1.02 -0.53 16.52
CA GLY A 100 -0.26 -1.18 17.58
C GLY A 100 -0.33 -2.71 17.61
N LYS A 101 -0.97 -3.33 16.62
CA LYS A 101 -1.10 -4.80 16.51
C LYS A 101 -0.44 -5.30 15.23
N ARG A 102 0.17 -6.49 15.32
CA ARG A 102 0.71 -7.21 14.16
C ARG A 102 -0.35 -8.16 13.61
N TRP A 103 -0.49 -8.15 12.30
CA TRP A 103 -1.42 -8.98 11.55
C TRP A 103 -0.66 -9.71 10.45
N THR A 104 -0.96 -10.97 10.25
CA THR A 104 -0.55 -11.67 9.02
C THR A 104 -1.62 -11.45 7.97
N ALA A 105 -1.23 -10.96 6.81
CA ALA A 105 -2.10 -10.66 5.71
C ALA A 105 -1.74 -11.51 4.49
N THR A 106 -2.74 -12.12 3.88
CA THR A 106 -2.57 -13.08 2.77
C THR A 106 -3.49 -12.74 1.60
N GLY A 107 -3.31 -13.43 0.48
CA GLY A 107 -4.14 -13.30 -0.70
C GLY A 107 -4.15 -11.88 -1.27
N PRO A 108 -2.96 -11.29 -1.57
CA PRO A 108 -2.90 -9.95 -2.13
C PRO A 108 -3.55 -9.92 -3.51
N GLU A 109 -4.40 -8.95 -3.72
CA GLU A 109 -5.13 -8.76 -4.98
C GLU A 109 -5.21 -7.27 -5.30
N VAL A 110 -4.86 -6.90 -6.53
CA VAL A 110 -5.04 -5.54 -7.04
C VAL A 110 -6.48 -5.39 -7.50
N VAL A 111 -7.20 -4.48 -6.88
CA VAL A 111 -8.63 -4.25 -7.12
C VAL A 111 -8.90 -2.79 -7.46
N ASP A 112 -9.93 -2.55 -8.28
CA ASP A 112 -10.39 -1.21 -8.56
C ASP A 112 -11.33 -0.70 -7.46
N ALA A 113 -11.36 0.62 -7.27
CA ALA A 113 -12.22 1.27 -6.29
C ALA A 113 -13.71 0.92 -6.47
N ALA A 114 -14.15 0.71 -7.70
CA ALA A 114 -15.52 0.30 -8.00
C ALA A 114 -15.86 -1.09 -7.45
N GLY A 115 -14.90 -2.03 -7.50
CA GLY A 115 -15.08 -3.41 -7.03
C GLY A 115 -15.03 -3.57 -5.52
N VAL A 116 -14.51 -2.57 -4.79
CA VAL A 116 -14.36 -2.60 -3.32
C VAL A 116 -15.06 -1.43 -2.62
N ARG A 117 -16.11 -0.91 -3.23
CA ARG A 117 -16.82 0.27 -2.71
C ARG A 117 -17.33 0.08 -1.28
N ALA A 118 -17.86 -1.07 -0.95
CA ALA A 118 -18.38 -1.38 0.38
C ALA A 118 -17.25 -1.43 1.41
N GLU A 119 -16.13 -2.07 1.07
CA GLU A 119 -14.94 -2.15 1.91
C GLU A 119 -14.32 -0.76 2.11
N LEU A 120 -14.27 0.07 1.05
CA LEU A 120 -13.79 1.45 1.13
C LEU A 120 -14.64 2.29 2.07
N GLN A 121 -15.96 2.15 2.02
CA GLN A 121 -16.86 2.86 2.92
C GLN A 121 -16.72 2.40 4.38
N ALA A 122 -16.53 1.10 4.58
CA ALA A 122 -16.35 0.53 5.92
C ALA A 122 -14.97 0.82 6.52
N ALA A 123 -13.91 0.84 5.68
CA ALA A 123 -12.54 0.95 6.13
C ALA A 123 -12.05 2.40 6.27
N MET A 124 -12.60 3.31 5.47
CA MET A 124 -12.06 4.67 5.33
C MET A 124 -13.07 5.73 5.72
N GLY A 125 -12.67 6.58 6.67
CA GLY A 125 -13.42 7.78 7.00
C GLY A 125 -13.52 8.78 5.83
N PRO A 126 -14.41 9.77 5.91
CA PRO A 126 -14.68 10.71 4.81
C PRO A 126 -13.43 11.50 4.40
N VAL A 127 -12.58 11.87 5.34
CA VAL A 127 -11.34 12.61 5.07
C VAL A 127 -10.38 11.77 4.22
N MET A 128 -10.16 10.50 4.60
CA MET A 128 -9.28 9.62 3.83
C MET A 128 -9.82 9.36 2.42
N ARG A 129 -11.11 9.14 2.29
CA ARG A 129 -11.75 8.97 0.97
C ARG A 129 -11.60 10.21 0.10
N PHE A 130 -11.74 11.40 0.69
CA PHE A 130 -11.51 12.67 -0.01
C PHE A 130 -10.06 12.79 -0.49
N LEU A 131 -9.07 12.53 0.39
CA LEU A 131 -7.65 12.57 0.05
C LEU A 131 -7.30 11.60 -1.09
N ILE A 132 -7.76 10.37 -1.00
CA ILE A 132 -7.52 9.34 -2.02
C ILE A 132 -8.14 9.76 -3.36
N ARG A 133 -9.34 10.33 -3.32
CA ARG A 133 -10.03 10.83 -4.52
C ARG A 133 -9.28 12.00 -5.16
N THR A 134 -8.82 12.97 -4.38
CA THR A 134 -8.05 14.12 -4.88
C THR A 134 -6.68 13.70 -5.44
N MET A 135 -6.08 12.65 -4.87
CA MET A 135 -4.86 12.05 -5.40
C MET A 135 -5.08 11.23 -6.67
N GLY A 136 -6.33 11.01 -7.07
CA GLY A 136 -6.69 10.24 -8.26
C GLY A 136 -6.35 8.75 -8.15
N THR A 137 -6.27 8.21 -6.95
CA THR A 137 -6.01 6.79 -6.71
C THR A 137 -7.27 5.99 -7.01
N ARG A 138 -7.17 5.09 -7.95
CA ARG A 138 -8.30 4.25 -8.40
C ARG A 138 -8.12 2.78 -8.08
N ARG A 139 -6.91 2.34 -7.73
CA ARG A 139 -6.58 0.95 -7.43
C ARG A 139 -6.05 0.79 -6.02
N PHE A 140 -6.33 -0.36 -5.45
CA PHE A 140 -5.98 -0.73 -4.09
C PHE A 140 -5.37 -2.13 -4.09
N LEU A 141 -4.48 -2.38 -3.17
CA LEU A 141 -4.10 -3.73 -2.81
C LEU A 141 -5.03 -4.20 -1.68
N ARG A 142 -5.84 -5.21 -1.96
CA ARG A 142 -6.67 -5.89 -0.98
C ARG A 142 -5.93 -7.07 -0.40
N LEU A 143 -5.95 -7.21 0.90
CA LEU A 143 -5.32 -8.30 1.65
C LEU A 143 -6.33 -8.85 2.64
N ARG A 144 -6.34 -10.17 2.84
CA ARG A 144 -7.12 -10.82 3.88
C ARG A 144 -6.32 -10.91 5.16
N ALA A 145 -6.92 -10.50 6.28
CA ALA A 145 -6.31 -10.69 7.58
C ALA A 145 -6.51 -12.15 8.02
N VAL A 146 -5.40 -12.80 8.35
CA VAL A 146 -5.43 -14.05 9.10
C VAL A 146 -5.44 -13.67 10.56
N ALA A 147 -6.34 -14.25 11.35
CA ALA A 147 -6.39 -14.00 12.78
C ALA A 147 -4.99 -14.23 13.37
N SER A 148 -4.38 -13.17 13.91
CA SER A 148 -3.13 -13.29 14.60
C SER A 148 -3.38 -14.14 15.85
N GLU A 149 -2.70 -15.27 15.95
CA GLU A 149 -2.55 -15.93 17.25
C GLU A 149 -2.02 -14.88 18.23
N ARG A 150 -2.76 -14.68 19.30
CA ARG A 150 -2.39 -13.74 20.35
C ARG A 150 -0.98 -14.09 20.82
N SER A 151 -0.03 -13.20 20.58
CA SER A 151 1.22 -13.24 21.33
C SER A 151 0.84 -13.09 22.81
N ARG A 152 0.99 -14.18 23.55
CA ARG A 152 0.96 -14.15 25.01
C ARG A 152 2.18 -13.44 25.51
#